data_e246940fff244429e1ecb5ae1b2b7049
#
_entry.id   e246940fff244429e1ecb5ae1b2b7049
#
_cell.length_a   1.000
_cell.length_b   1.000
_cell.length_c   1.000
_cell.angle_alpha   90.00
_cell.angle_beta   90.00
_cell.angle_gamma   90.00
#
_symmetry.space_group_name_H-M   'P 1'
#
loop_
_entity.id
_entity.type
_entity.pdbx_description
1 polymer ?
#
loop_
_entity_poly.entity_id
_entity_poly.type
_entity_poly.pdbx_seq_one_letter_code
_entity_poly.pdbx_strand_id
1 'polypeptide(L)'
;MKKIINIAPEGYKIIFYTSIVWIIAYILSIYLSYSWVSLLSICLFYLLLAICYFFRDPIRKILYSEQNFLSPADGRIVSIKDWDDPDLGKSTKIAIFLSVFNVHRQWTPLNATVLHSIYNPGRFFGAFKNKASEKNEQTSILFCNNSKNFFKIKQIAGFVARRIVNHMDPDLNVSQGEKLGFIKFGSRVEIIVPEKFEVKVKKGMKVRGCKTIIGNF
;
A
#
# COMPACT_ATOMS: atom_id res chain seq x y z
N MET A 1 7.77 5.29 24.82
CA MET A 1 6.46 5.02 24.20
C MET A 1 6.50 3.66 23.48
N LYS A 2 5.71 2.67 23.93
CA LYS A 2 5.58 1.38 23.25
C LYS A 2 5.04 1.60 21.81
N LYS A 3 5.75 1.12 20.80
CA LYS A 3 5.24 1.04 19.43
C LYS A 3 4.15 -0.02 19.41
N ILE A 4 2.90 0.38 19.48
CA ILE A 4 1.78 -0.55 19.29
C ILE A 4 1.75 -0.86 17.80
N ILE A 5 2.10 -2.09 17.44
CA ILE A 5 1.98 -2.61 16.08
C ILE A 5 0.70 -3.43 16.05
N ASN A 6 -0.29 -2.93 15.37
CA ASN A 6 -1.53 -3.66 15.13
C ASN A 6 -1.38 -4.56 13.89
N ILE A 7 -2.23 -5.56 13.80
CA ILE A 7 -2.40 -6.35 12.58
C ILE A 7 -3.55 -5.75 11.76
N ALA A 8 -3.34 -5.61 10.48
CA ALA A 8 -4.35 -5.13 9.56
C ALA A 8 -5.52 -6.13 9.48
N PRO A 9 -6.80 -5.68 9.54
CA PRO A 9 -7.97 -6.55 9.47
C PRO A 9 -7.98 -7.44 8.20
N GLU A 10 -7.39 -6.94 7.13
CA GLU A 10 -7.25 -7.66 5.86
C GLU A 10 -6.41 -8.93 5.97
N GLY A 11 -5.64 -9.09 7.07
CA GLY A 11 -4.83 -10.26 7.38
C GLY A 11 -5.49 -11.29 8.30
N TYR A 12 -6.56 -10.93 9.04
CA TYR A 12 -7.12 -11.78 10.09
C TYR A 12 -7.49 -13.18 9.61
N LYS A 13 -8.17 -13.30 8.48
CA LYS A 13 -8.58 -14.61 7.95
C LYS A 13 -7.38 -15.50 7.61
N ILE A 14 -6.39 -14.95 6.91
CA ILE A 14 -5.22 -15.74 6.49
C ILE A 14 -4.39 -16.15 7.70
N ILE A 15 -4.20 -15.25 8.68
CA ILE A 15 -3.49 -15.55 9.93
C ILE A 15 -4.22 -16.66 10.69
N PHE A 16 -5.54 -16.55 10.83
CA PHE A 16 -6.36 -17.55 11.53
C PHE A 16 -6.22 -18.95 10.91
N TYR A 17 -6.44 -19.07 9.59
CA TYR A 17 -6.31 -20.38 8.93
C TYR A 17 -4.88 -20.92 8.96
N THR A 18 -3.88 -20.07 8.76
CA THR A 18 -2.48 -20.50 8.84
C THR A 18 -2.11 -20.96 10.25
N SER A 19 -2.66 -20.30 11.28
CA SER A 19 -2.47 -20.72 12.68
C SER A 19 -3.07 -22.09 12.96
N ILE A 20 -4.27 -22.38 12.45
CA ILE A 20 -4.91 -23.69 12.59
C ILE A 20 -4.04 -24.77 11.92
N VAL A 21 -3.60 -24.55 10.68
CA VAL A 21 -2.77 -25.50 9.94
C VAL A 21 -1.45 -25.75 10.69
N TRP A 22 -0.83 -24.69 11.20
CA TRP A 22 0.37 -24.82 12.02
C TRP A 22 0.15 -25.63 13.30
N ILE A 23 -0.93 -25.36 14.06
CA ILE A 23 -1.27 -26.08 15.30
C ILE A 23 -1.46 -27.57 15.00
N ILE A 24 -2.19 -27.92 13.93
CA ILE A 24 -2.39 -29.31 13.52
C ILE A 24 -1.04 -29.98 13.21
N ALA A 25 -0.21 -29.33 12.39
CA ALA A 25 1.12 -29.86 12.06
C ALA A 25 2.01 -30.02 13.30
N TYR A 26 1.94 -29.09 14.25
CA TYR A 26 2.67 -29.16 15.52
C TYR A 26 2.22 -30.34 16.38
N ILE A 27 0.90 -30.52 16.54
CA ILE A 27 0.34 -31.66 17.28
C ILE A 27 0.77 -32.98 16.63
N LEU A 28 0.64 -33.11 15.30
CA LEU A 28 1.07 -34.30 14.57
C LEU A 28 2.57 -34.57 14.73
N SER A 29 3.39 -33.53 14.81
CA SER A 29 4.84 -33.69 15.01
C SER A 29 5.20 -34.32 16.38
N ILE A 30 4.37 -34.08 17.39
CA ILE A 30 4.55 -34.70 18.72
C ILE A 30 4.14 -36.16 18.70
N TYR A 31 2.99 -36.50 18.05
CA TYR A 31 2.44 -37.85 18.08
C TYR A 31 3.15 -38.82 17.11
N LEU A 32 3.52 -38.35 15.91
CA LEU A 32 4.09 -39.22 14.88
C LEU A 32 5.61 -39.38 14.99
N SER A 33 6.31 -38.49 15.71
CA SER A 33 7.77 -38.47 15.88
C SER A 33 8.60 -38.55 14.59
N TYR A 34 8.00 -38.26 13.42
CA TYR A 34 8.70 -38.22 12.14
C TYR A 34 9.43 -36.90 11.94
N SER A 35 10.71 -36.92 11.63
CA SER A 35 11.56 -35.71 11.45
C SER A 35 11.02 -34.75 10.40
N TRP A 36 10.43 -35.24 9.29
CA TRP A 36 9.86 -34.39 8.25
C TRP A 36 8.60 -33.64 8.70
N VAL A 37 7.78 -34.22 9.61
CA VAL A 37 6.59 -33.55 10.18
C VAL A 37 7.03 -32.43 11.10
N SER A 38 8.08 -32.64 11.89
CA SER A 38 8.67 -31.61 12.73
C SER A 38 9.23 -30.46 11.89
N LEU A 39 9.95 -30.78 10.82
CA LEU A 39 10.46 -29.76 9.88
C LEU A 39 9.32 -28.96 9.24
N LEU A 40 8.25 -29.63 8.80
CA LEU A 40 7.06 -28.97 8.24
C LEU A 40 6.43 -28.01 9.26
N SER A 41 6.28 -28.43 10.52
CA SER A 41 5.75 -27.57 11.58
C SER A 41 6.60 -26.32 11.79
N ILE A 42 7.94 -26.45 11.79
CA ILE A 42 8.87 -25.34 11.90
C ILE A 42 8.71 -24.38 10.71
N CYS A 43 8.64 -24.89 9.49
CA CYS A 43 8.43 -24.09 8.29
C CYS A 43 7.11 -23.31 8.34
N LEU A 44 6.01 -23.95 8.77
CA LEU A 44 4.70 -23.31 8.92
C LEU A 44 4.71 -22.22 9.99
N PHE A 45 5.45 -22.41 11.08
CA PHE A 45 5.63 -21.39 12.11
C PHE A 45 6.31 -20.13 11.55
N TYR A 46 7.42 -20.28 10.82
CA TYR A 46 8.09 -19.14 10.19
C TYR A 46 7.23 -18.48 9.11
N LEU A 47 6.44 -19.25 8.37
CA LEU A 47 5.46 -18.72 7.44
C LEU A 47 4.40 -17.86 8.16
N LEU A 48 3.88 -18.34 9.28
CA LEU A 48 2.93 -17.57 10.11
C LEU A 48 3.54 -16.26 10.60
N LEU A 49 4.79 -16.29 11.08
CA LEU A 49 5.49 -15.07 11.50
C LEU A 49 5.66 -14.09 10.32
N ALA A 50 6.01 -14.60 9.13
CA ALA A 50 6.15 -13.79 7.93
C ALA A 50 4.81 -13.15 7.52
N ILE A 51 3.70 -13.88 7.62
CA ILE A 51 2.35 -13.37 7.36
C ILE A 51 1.99 -12.28 8.38
N CYS A 52 2.20 -12.50 9.66
CA CYS A 52 1.97 -11.48 10.70
C CYS A 52 2.82 -10.22 10.46
N TYR A 53 4.08 -10.39 10.09
CA TYR A 53 4.96 -9.28 9.74
C TYR A 53 4.48 -8.51 8.51
N PHE A 54 3.98 -9.20 7.50
CA PHE A 54 3.43 -8.57 6.29
C PHE A 54 2.19 -7.74 6.60
N PHE A 55 1.25 -8.27 7.39
CA PHE A 55 0.00 -7.59 7.73
C PHE A 55 0.13 -6.60 8.91
N ARG A 56 1.35 -6.24 9.31
CA ARG A 56 1.52 -5.22 10.35
C ARG A 56 0.98 -3.87 9.91
N ASP A 57 0.24 -3.23 10.80
CA ASP A 57 -0.38 -1.91 10.58
C ASP A 57 0.03 -0.96 11.71
N PRO A 58 1.24 -0.36 11.64
CA PRO A 58 1.75 0.49 12.71
C PRO A 58 0.98 1.80 12.79
N ILE A 59 0.62 2.20 14.00
CA ILE A 59 0.08 3.53 14.27
C ILE A 59 1.18 4.56 13.99
N ARG A 60 0.86 5.57 13.18
CA ARG A 60 1.80 6.64 12.80
C ARG A 60 1.34 7.97 13.35
N LYS A 61 2.24 8.65 14.05
CA LYS A 61 2.05 10.05 14.37
C LYS A 61 2.28 10.88 13.10
N ILE A 62 1.32 11.70 12.77
CA ILE A 62 1.34 12.60 11.63
C ILE A 62 1.64 14.00 12.17
N LEU A 63 2.62 14.66 11.57
CA LEU A 63 2.78 16.11 11.73
C LEU A 63 1.87 16.74 10.69
N TYR A 64 0.66 17.08 11.13
CA TYR A 64 -0.33 17.70 10.26
C TYR A 64 0.22 18.96 9.59
N SER A 65 -0.02 19.10 8.30
CA SER A 65 0.31 20.28 7.52
C SER A 65 -0.61 20.37 6.31
N GLU A 66 -1.27 21.48 6.13
CA GLU A 66 -2.12 21.73 4.95
C GLU A 66 -1.32 21.82 3.64
N GLN A 67 -0.04 22.16 3.72
CA GLN A 67 0.81 22.37 2.55
C GLN A 67 1.61 21.13 2.16
N ASN A 68 2.02 20.32 3.14
CA ASN A 68 2.91 19.18 2.90
C ASN A 68 2.16 17.95 2.43
N PHE A 69 2.37 17.56 1.18
CA PHE A 69 1.87 16.33 0.63
C PHE A 69 2.71 15.16 1.13
N LEU A 70 2.16 14.35 2.02
CA LEU A 70 2.86 13.22 2.63
C LEU A 70 2.83 11.99 1.72
N SER A 71 3.84 11.13 1.84
CA SER A 71 3.86 9.85 1.13
C SER A 71 2.63 9.00 1.50
N PRO A 72 1.86 8.52 0.51
CA PRO A 72 0.74 7.62 0.77
C PRO A 72 1.15 6.19 1.10
N ALA A 73 2.43 5.83 0.95
CA ALA A 73 2.91 4.47 1.16
C ALA A 73 4.37 4.41 1.62
N ASP A 74 4.76 3.27 2.18
CA ASP A 74 6.16 2.90 2.38
C ASP A 74 6.73 2.32 1.09
N GLY A 75 7.97 2.65 0.75
CA GLY A 75 8.61 2.04 -0.40
C GLY A 75 9.81 2.79 -0.91
N ARG A 76 10.06 2.62 -2.19
CA ARG A 76 11.12 3.32 -2.92
C ARG A 76 10.53 3.99 -4.17
N ILE A 77 10.90 5.25 -4.43
CA ILE A 77 10.56 5.93 -5.67
C ILE A 77 11.28 5.24 -6.84
N VAL A 78 10.53 4.63 -7.74
CA VAL A 78 11.07 3.92 -8.91
C VAL A 78 11.04 4.73 -10.19
N SER A 79 10.10 5.68 -10.29
CA SER A 79 10.05 6.62 -11.41
C SER A 79 9.37 7.93 -11.02
N ILE A 80 9.81 9.01 -11.66
CA ILE A 80 9.17 10.31 -11.71
C ILE A 80 9.16 10.67 -13.19
N LYS A 81 7.99 10.93 -13.78
CA LYS A 81 7.84 11.17 -15.23
C LYS A 81 6.72 12.17 -15.49
N ASP A 82 6.88 12.93 -16.54
CA ASP A 82 5.79 13.71 -17.11
C ASP A 82 4.69 12.75 -17.59
N TRP A 83 3.46 13.14 -17.39
CA TRP A 83 2.29 12.35 -17.68
C TRP A 83 1.14 13.26 -18.12
N ASP A 84 0.43 12.84 -19.14
CA ASP A 84 -0.83 13.49 -19.51
C ASP A 84 -1.99 12.67 -18.95
N ASP A 85 -2.67 13.21 -17.94
CA ASP A 85 -3.75 12.50 -17.23
C ASP A 85 -5.09 13.04 -17.71
N PRO A 86 -6.07 12.15 -18.02
CA PRO A 86 -7.39 12.58 -18.52
C PRO A 86 -8.12 13.58 -17.63
N ASP A 87 -7.94 13.51 -16.30
CA ASP A 87 -8.65 14.36 -15.36
C ASP A 87 -7.81 15.58 -14.90
N LEU A 88 -6.49 15.48 -14.97
CA LEU A 88 -5.56 16.50 -14.45
C LEU A 88 -4.80 17.24 -15.56
N GLY A 89 -4.86 16.77 -16.82
CA GLY A 89 -4.05 17.28 -17.92
C GLY A 89 -2.55 17.05 -17.70
N LYS A 90 -1.72 18.03 -18.09
CA LYS A 90 -0.27 17.96 -17.87
C LYS A 90 0.06 17.78 -16.39
N SER A 91 0.75 16.71 -16.09
CA SER A 91 0.91 16.18 -14.73
C SER A 91 2.29 15.56 -14.54
N THR A 92 2.67 15.35 -13.29
CA THR A 92 3.83 14.52 -12.92
C THR A 92 3.34 13.23 -12.26
N LYS A 93 3.79 12.09 -12.77
CA LYS A 93 3.52 10.77 -12.21
C LYS A 93 4.71 10.26 -11.41
N ILE A 94 4.51 10.06 -10.11
CA ILE A 94 5.50 9.55 -9.16
C ILE A 94 5.09 8.14 -8.76
N ALA A 95 5.98 7.17 -8.97
CA ALA A 95 5.70 5.76 -8.65
C ALA A 95 6.53 5.28 -7.47
N ILE A 96 5.85 4.71 -6.48
CA ILE A 96 6.42 4.10 -5.29
C ILE A 96 6.26 2.59 -5.41
N PHE A 97 7.36 1.85 -5.37
CA PHE A 97 7.37 0.38 -5.30
C PHE A 97 7.41 -0.07 -3.84
N LEU A 98 6.51 -0.94 -3.46
CA LEU A 98 6.43 -1.56 -2.14
C LEU A 98 6.95 -3.01 -2.25
N SER A 99 8.10 -3.29 -1.64
CA SER A 99 8.58 -4.66 -1.48
C SER A 99 7.76 -5.39 -0.40
N VAL A 100 7.78 -6.72 -0.38
CA VAL A 100 7.07 -7.53 0.63
C VAL A 100 7.47 -7.21 2.07
N PHE A 101 8.62 -6.59 2.28
CA PHE A 101 9.12 -6.15 3.59
C PHE A 101 8.60 -4.76 4.01
N ASN A 102 7.96 -4.01 3.13
CA ASN A 102 7.37 -2.72 3.47
C ASN A 102 6.00 -2.90 4.17
N VAL A 103 5.52 -1.86 4.83
CA VAL A 103 4.12 -1.80 5.28
C VAL A 103 3.24 -1.59 4.06
N HIS A 104 2.21 -2.42 3.93
CA HIS A 104 1.31 -2.41 2.76
C HIS A 104 -0.01 -1.66 3.00
N ARG A 105 -0.15 -0.98 4.13
CA ARG A 105 -1.19 0.03 4.36
C ARG A 105 -0.87 1.28 3.54
N GLN A 106 -1.89 1.88 2.94
CA GLN A 106 -1.81 3.20 2.32
C GLN A 106 -2.58 4.23 3.15
N TRP A 107 -2.18 5.49 3.01
CA TRP A 107 -2.73 6.64 3.75
C TRP A 107 -3.00 7.81 2.80
N THR A 108 -3.96 8.63 3.17
CA THR A 108 -4.25 9.88 2.45
C THR A 108 -3.11 10.88 2.66
N PRO A 109 -2.63 11.54 1.59
CA PRO A 109 -1.48 12.44 1.68
C PRO A 109 -1.81 13.83 2.23
N LEU A 110 -3.06 14.28 2.06
CA LEU A 110 -3.59 15.58 2.47
C LEU A 110 -5.04 15.43 2.93
N ASN A 111 -5.56 16.46 3.60
CA ASN A 111 -7.01 16.63 3.74
C ASN A 111 -7.62 16.86 2.36
N ALA A 112 -8.64 16.10 2.04
CA ALA A 112 -9.28 16.17 0.73
C ALA A 112 -10.68 15.55 0.75
N THR A 113 -11.45 15.84 -0.29
CA THR A 113 -12.67 15.11 -0.62
C THR A 113 -12.37 14.12 -1.75
N VAL A 114 -12.86 12.90 -1.64
CA VAL A 114 -12.81 11.90 -2.72
C VAL A 114 -13.87 12.28 -3.77
N LEU A 115 -13.45 12.54 -5.00
CA LEU A 115 -14.38 12.84 -6.08
C LEU A 115 -14.91 11.59 -6.74
N HIS A 116 -14.01 10.65 -7.06
CA HIS A 116 -14.38 9.31 -7.54
C HIS A 116 -13.29 8.30 -7.25
N SER A 117 -13.70 7.06 -7.20
CA SER A 117 -12.85 5.89 -6.96
C SER A 117 -13.25 4.79 -7.94
N ILE A 118 -12.37 4.53 -8.92
CA ILE A 118 -12.65 3.63 -10.03
C ILE A 118 -11.78 2.39 -9.90
N TYR A 119 -12.41 1.24 -9.75
CA TYR A 119 -11.75 -0.05 -9.78
C TYR A 119 -11.69 -0.58 -11.21
N ASN A 120 -10.48 -0.94 -11.66
CA ASN A 120 -10.25 -1.55 -12.96
C ASN A 120 -9.71 -2.97 -12.75
N PRO A 121 -10.47 -4.00 -13.12
CA PRO A 121 -9.96 -5.36 -13.12
C PRO A 121 -8.83 -5.49 -14.14
N GLY A 122 -7.82 -6.29 -13.84
CA GLY A 122 -6.65 -6.41 -14.71
C GLY A 122 -5.87 -7.69 -14.51
N ARG A 123 -4.72 -7.75 -15.19
CA ARG A 123 -3.75 -8.85 -15.07
C ARG A 123 -2.82 -8.63 -13.87
N PHE A 124 -1.92 -9.58 -13.62
CA PHE A 124 -0.99 -9.55 -12.48
C PHE A 124 0.47 -9.63 -12.95
N PHE A 125 0.96 -8.57 -13.61
CA PHE A 125 2.37 -8.45 -13.94
C PHE A 125 3.18 -7.97 -12.73
N GLY A 126 4.50 -8.26 -12.70
CA GLY A 126 5.37 -7.76 -11.64
C GLY A 126 5.30 -6.23 -11.51
N ALA A 127 4.99 -5.74 -10.31
CA ALA A 127 4.74 -4.32 -10.03
C ALA A 127 5.93 -3.37 -10.35
N PHE A 128 7.12 -3.93 -10.54
CA PHE A 128 8.32 -3.19 -10.96
C PHE A 128 8.36 -2.89 -12.48
N LYS A 129 7.55 -3.57 -13.30
CA LYS A 129 7.50 -3.37 -14.76
C LYS A 129 6.59 -2.20 -15.11
N ASN A 130 6.96 -1.39 -16.13
CA ASN A 130 6.12 -0.27 -16.58
C ASN A 130 4.73 -0.71 -17.08
N LYS A 131 4.64 -1.89 -17.72
CA LYS A 131 3.38 -2.49 -18.17
C LYS A 131 2.39 -2.81 -17.03
N ALA A 132 2.85 -2.91 -15.78
CA ALA A 132 1.97 -3.13 -14.63
C ALA A 132 1.03 -1.95 -14.39
N SER A 133 1.48 -0.73 -14.66
CA SER A 133 0.70 0.52 -14.51
C SER A 133 -0.57 0.57 -15.37
N GLU A 134 -0.59 -0.16 -16.48
CA GLU A 134 -1.70 -0.08 -17.46
C GLU A 134 -2.56 -1.34 -17.47
N LYS A 135 -1.97 -2.49 -17.17
CA LYS A 135 -2.61 -3.81 -17.39
C LYS A 135 -2.97 -4.56 -16.12
N ASN A 136 -2.42 -4.16 -14.96
CA ASN A 136 -2.71 -4.83 -13.69
C ASN A 136 -4.01 -4.33 -13.09
N GLU A 137 -4.58 -5.19 -12.21
CA GLU A 137 -5.65 -4.80 -11.30
C GLU A 137 -5.25 -3.52 -10.57
N GLN A 138 -6.09 -2.50 -10.62
CA GLN A 138 -5.81 -1.20 -10.03
C GLN A 138 -7.07 -0.48 -9.57
N THR A 139 -6.91 0.35 -8.56
CA THR A 139 -7.91 1.32 -8.13
C THR A 139 -7.35 2.72 -8.34
N SER A 140 -8.07 3.57 -9.06
CA SER A 140 -7.71 4.97 -9.31
C SER A 140 -8.65 5.88 -8.53
N ILE A 141 -8.10 6.74 -7.66
CA ILE A 141 -8.87 7.59 -6.76
C ILE A 141 -8.48 9.04 -7.04
N LEU A 142 -9.46 9.86 -7.41
CA LEU A 142 -9.30 11.30 -7.61
C LEU A 142 -9.74 12.04 -6.35
N PHE A 143 -8.90 12.97 -5.92
CA PHE A 143 -9.11 13.80 -4.75
C PHE A 143 -9.11 15.29 -5.13
N CYS A 144 -9.86 16.07 -4.35
CA CYS A 144 -9.79 17.54 -4.36
C CYS A 144 -9.52 18.02 -2.94
N ASN A 145 -8.44 18.77 -2.72
CA ASN A 145 -8.17 19.36 -1.41
C ASN A 145 -8.98 20.67 -1.20
N ASN A 146 -8.96 21.20 0.03
CA ASN A 146 -9.69 22.43 0.39
C ASN A 146 -9.26 23.65 -0.44
N SER A 147 -8.04 23.67 -0.97
CA SER A 147 -7.52 24.72 -1.85
C SER A 147 -7.85 24.49 -3.33
N LYS A 148 -8.81 23.60 -3.64
CA LYS A 148 -9.23 23.22 -5.00
C LYS A 148 -8.07 22.69 -5.87
N ASN A 149 -7.07 22.05 -5.27
CA ASN A 149 -6.07 21.31 -6.01
C ASN A 149 -6.51 19.86 -6.14
N PHE A 150 -6.43 19.35 -7.37
CA PHE A 150 -6.74 17.97 -7.68
C PHE A 150 -5.46 17.12 -7.69
N PHE A 151 -5.58 15.89 -7.22
CA PHE A 151 -4.52 14.89 -7.30
C PHE A 151 -5.11 13.47 -7.37
N LYS A 152 -4.36 12.55 -7.90
CA LYS A 152 -4.81 11.17 -8.07
C LYS A 152 -3.86 10.21 -7.39
N ILE A 153 -4.41 9.17 -6.76
CA ILE A 153 -3.65 8.04 -6.22
C ILE A 153 -4.14 6.78 -6.91
N LYS A 154 -3.20 6.02 -7.46
CA LYS A 154 -3.49 4.69 -8.00
C LYS A 154 -2.86 3.62 -7.12
N GLN A 155 -3.68 2.68 -6.67
CA GLN A 155 -3.24 1.43 -6.06
C GLN A 155 -3.12 0.40 -7.18
N ILE A 156 -1.97 -0.24 -7.34
CA ILE A 156 -1.72 -1.20 -8.43
C ILE A 156 -1.23 -2.50 -7.82
N ALA A 157 -1.95 -3.59 -8.09
CA ALA A 157 -1.59 -4.92 -7.67
C ALA A 157 -0.36 -5.43 -8.43
N GLY A 158 0.51 -6.19 -7.76
CA GLY A 158 1.65 -6.87 -8.37
C GLY A 158 1.36 -8.32 -8.71
N PHE A 159 2.42 -9.07 -9.09
CA PHE A 159 2.31 -10.48 -9.54
C PHE A 159 1.72 -11.42 -8.47
N VAL A 160 2.05 -11.21 -7.21
CA VAL A 160 1.54 -12.00 -6.07
C VAL A 160 0.29 -11.36 -5.47
N ALA A 161 0.11 -10.05 -5.67
CA ALA A 161 -1.03 -9.30 -5.20
C ALA A 161 -2.29 -9.69 -6.00
N ARG A 162 -3.26 -10.27 -5.31
CA ARG A 162 -4.54 -10.65 -5.93
C ARG A 162 -5.72 -9.84 -5.40
N ARG A 163 -5.48 -8.82 -4.57
CA ARG A 163 -6.58 -8.02 -4.03
C ARG A 163 -6.12 -6.66 -3.51
N ILE A 164 -6.73 -5.63 -4.03
CA ILE A 164 -6.70 -4.27 -3.50
C ILE A 164 -7.92 -4.11 -2.59
N VAL A 165 -7.69 -3.61 -1.38
CA VAL A 165 -8.75 -3.14 -0.49
C VAL A 165 -8.68 -1.62 -0.50
N ASN A 166 -9.76 -0.99 -0.90
CA ASN A 166 -9.92 0.46 -0.95
C ASN A 166 -11.01 0.87 0.03
N HIS A 167 -10.80 1.96 0.77
CA HIS A 167 -11.74 2.51 1.74
C HIS A 167 -12.26 3.90 1.31
N MET A 168 -11.94 4.31 0.08
CA MET A 168 -12.26 5.63 -0.45
C MET A 168 -13.51 5.57 -1.32
N ASP A 169 -14.65 5.86 -0.72
CA ASP A 169 -15.90 6.02 -1.45
C ASP A 169 -16.06 7.47 -1.96
N PRO A 170 -16.78 7.70 -3.06
CA PRO A 170 -17.09 9.05 -3.55
C PRO A 170 -17.73 9.91 -2.44
N ASP A 171 -17.47 11.21 -2.49
CA ASP A 171 -17.95 12.24 -1.56
C ASP A 171 -17.44 12.13 -0.11
N LEU A 172 -16.55 11.17 0.17
CA LEU A 172 -15.93 11.03 1.49
C LEU A 172 -14.92 12.16 1.74
N ASN A 173 -15.08 12.88 2.85
CA ASN A 173 -14.08 13.81 3.35
C ASN A 173 -13.05 13.05 4.19
N VAL A 174 -11.79 13.13 3.80
CA VAL A 174 -10.69 12.40 4.43
C VAL A 174 -9.66 13.34 5.02
N SER A 175 -9.12 12.94 6.16
CA SER A 175 -8.05 13.65 6.83
C SER A 175 -6.67 13.17 6.37
N GLN A 176 -5.66 14.05 6.42
CA GLN A 176 -4.27 13.68 6.16
C GLN A 176 -3.84 12.52 7.05
N GLY A 177 -3.33 11.44 6.44
CA GLY A 177 -2.91 10.24 7.13
C GLY A 177 -4.01 9.27 7.52
N GLU A 178 -5.23 9.50 7.09
CA GLU A 178 -6.30 8.52 7.20
C GLU A 178 -6.00 7.28 6.34
N LYS A 179 -6.52 6.12 6.74
CA LYS A 179 -6.25 4.85 6.05
C LYS A 179 -6.98 4.81 4.71
N LEU A 180 -6.22 4.90 3.62
CA LEU A 180 -6.74 4.87 2.26
C LEU A 180 -7.11 3.44 1.82
N GLY A 181 -6.30 2.47 2.18
CA GLY A 181 -6.53 1.09 1.77
C GLY A 181 -5.37 0.17 2.10
N PHE A 182 -5.41 -1.05 1.53
CA PHE A 182 -4.38 -2.07 1.69
C PHE A 182 -4.19 -2.87 0.39
N ILE A 183 -2.94 -3.06 -0.03
CA ILE A 183 -2.64 -3.89 -1.21
C ILE A 183 -1.92 -5.15 -0.73
N LYS A 184 -2.45 -6.34 -1.06
CA LYS A 184 -1.88 -7.63 -0.61
C LYS A 184 -0.75 -8.07 -1.57
N PHE A 185 0.46 -8.31 -1.04
CA PHE A 185 1.63 -8.94 -1.66
C PHE A 185 2.21 -8.26 -2.91
N GLY A 186 3.24 -7.40 -2.70
CA GLY A 186 4.06 -6.77 -3.73
C GLY A 186 3.26 -5.80 -4.61
N SER A 187 3.45 -4.53 -4.43
CA SER A 187 2.52 -3.52 -4.94
C SER A 187 3.25 -2.27 -5.41
N ARG A 188 2.51 -1.45 -6.13
CA ARG A 188 2.93 -0.13 -6.57
C ARG A 188 1.85 0.88 -6.24
N VAL A 189 2.24 2.02 -5.74
CA VAL A 189 1.37 3.17 -5.58
C VAL A 189 1.86 4.27 -6.52
N GLU A 190 0.98 4.82 -7.31
CA GLU A 190 1.28 5.96 -8.17
C GLU A 190 0.54 7.19 -7.65
N ILE A 191 1.27 8.30 -7.59
CA ILE A 191 0.78 9.62 -7.29
C ILE A 191 0.82 10.39 -8.61
N ILE A 192 -0.30 11.00 -9.00
CA ILE A 192 -0.37 11.87 -10.16
C ILE A 192 -0.80 13.22 -9.66
N VAL A 193 0.01 14.23 -9.92
CA VAL A 193 -0.17 15.60 -9.48
C VAL A 193 -0.02 16.56 -10.67
N PRO A 194 -0.75 17.69 -10.70
CA PRO A 194 -0.64 18.65 -11.79
C PRO A 194 0.77 19.26 -11.87
N GLU A 195 1.10 19.83 -13.03
CA GLU A 195 2.43 20.39 -13.33
C GLU A 195 2.89 21.45 -12.31
N LYS A 196 1.97 22.20 -11.72
CA LYS A 196 2.26 23.22 -10.69
C LYS A 196 2.75 22.65 -9.34
N PHE A 197 2.67 21.32 -9.15
CA PHE A 197 3.08 20.68 -7.90
C PHE A 197 4.62 20.61 -7.81
N GLU A 198 5.17 21.15 -6.72
CA GLU A 198 6.59 21.10 -6.45
C GLU A 198 7.01 19.73 -5.90
N VAL A 199 7.72 18.92 -6.71
CA VAL A 199 8.19 17.58 -6.29
C VAL A 199 9.49 17.71 -5.49
N LYS A 200 9.50 17.19 -4.24
CA LYS A 200 10.67 17.24 -3.32
C LYS A 200 11.44 15.91 -3.21
N VAL A 201 11.00 14.87 -3.91
CA VAL A 201 11.63 13.56 -3.88
C VAL A 201 12.39 13.26 -5.18
N LYS A 202 13.31 12.29 -5.12
CA LYS A 202 14.12 11.85 -6.28
C LYS A 202 13.93 10.34 -6.50
N LYS A 203 14.11 9.90 -7.75
CA LYS A 203 14.17 8.47 -8.09
C LYS A 203 15.24 7.75 -7.25
N GLY A 204 14.89 6.58 -6.71
CA GLY A 204 15.76 5.79 -5.82
C GLY A 204 15.59 6.12 -4.33
N MET A 205 14.95 7.23 -3.96
CA MET A 205 14.73 7.63 -2.58
C MET A 205 13.79 6.65 -1.87
N LYS A 206 14.12 6.26 -0.65
CA LYS A 206 13.22 5.51 0.26
C LYS A 206 12.24 6.49 0.87
N VAL A 207 10.96 6.16 0.82
CA VAL A 207 9.87 6.96 1.40
C VAL A 207 9.10 6.16 2.44
N ARG A 208 8.53 6.89 3.39
CA ARG A 208 7.75 6.32 4.49
C ARG A 208 6.40 7.03 4.57
N GLY A 209 5.33 6.26 4.46
CA GLY A 209 3.97 6.76 4.52
C GLY A 209 3.71 7.61 5.76
N CYS A 210 2.93 8.67 5.64
CA CYS A 210 2.64 9.67 6.66
C CYS A 210 3.87 10.42 7.25
N LYS A 211 5.07 10.26 6.68
CA LYS A 211 6.29 10.88 7.22
C LYS A 211 7.13 11.61 6.20
N THR A 212 7.31 11.01 5.02
CA THR A 212 8.11 11.63 3.97
C THR A 212 7.26 12.63 3.21
N ILE A 213 7.74 13.85 3.08
CA ILE A 213 7.11 14.86 2.24
C ILE A 213 7.48 14.55 0.79
N ILE A 214 6.47 14.33 -0.05
CA ILE A 214 6.63 14.10 -1.51
C ILE A 214 6.79 15.42 -2.24
N GLY A 215 6.07 16.44 -1.79
CA GLY A 215 6.07 17.78 -2.38
C GLY A 215 4.99 18.67 -1.79
N ASN A 216 4.71 19.78 -2.46
CA ASN A 216 3.72 20.78 -2.07
C ASN A 216 2.91 21.25 -3.29
N PHE A 217 1.69 21.79 -3.03
CA PHE A 217 0.90 22.56 -4.00
C PHE A 217 1.22 24.04 -3.94
#